data_92679a764ee7ca268ca80492a6fa25ee
#
_entry.id   92679a764ee7ca268ca80492a6fa25ee
#
_cell.length_a   1.000
_cell.length_b   1.000
_cell.length_c   1.000
_cell.angle_alpha   90.00
_cell.angle_beta   90.00
_cell.angle_gamma   90.00
#
_symmetry.space_group_name_H-M   'P 1'
#
loop_
_entity.id
_entity.type
_entity.pdbx_description
1 polymer ?
#
loop_
_entity_poly.entity_id
_entity_poly.type
_entity_poly.pdbx_seq_one_letter_code
_entity_poly.pdbx_strand_id
1 'polypeptide(L)'
;MNLSWSCPARTILGLGGLEPWLRAGSPQSVPVTSATVLADPAVVGLPILRRLREVLQRSGVRHEMLTVDGPGDLEAATLLADRLAPVYLPGIDSGHAVIGVGGGSLLDQLKIAAVLQANPGAAARLELPQRSGLILLEDLEHRLPLVAIPSTLGTGAEASSSACLSHGDGKRLLIGDILRPDAAVLDPMATRSLPHHLVAEGVLEPLFRLTSLYIADHRGLPTEDALTVALAERLIRLGDELTGARAIENEAESDDLRLELAKISALSHAAWLSLGRNRYSARGWYIANELSTALGVRKMTAVAVLLPSLWSEIAAGQDILGSADRLSAMWPMLRAASSRDLPADPIAGIAALLDAWSIGRHVSPTREQVERTARRSIAAWGAGLPMLGRLRSRDVRRILDRAVRPVDRPTADPFPQTPRWTWAPADTEVSRTTTTW
;
A
#
# COMPACT_ATOMS: atom_id res chain seq x y z
N MET A 1 3.14 15.76 -26.62
CA MET A 1 3.09 14.70 -25.61
C MET A 1 1.63 14.41 -25.33
N ASN A 2 1.12 13.24 -25.71
CA ASN A 2 -0.27 12.87 -25.43
C ASN A 2 -0.30 12.23 -24.04
N LEU A 3 -0.72 13.00 -23.03
CA LEU A 3 -0.94 12.52 -21.67
C LEU A 3 -2.44 12.29 -21.50
N SER A 4 -2.83 11.07 -21.18
CA SER A 4 -4.18 10.76 -20.75
C SER A 4 -4.21 10.62 -19.23
N TRP A 5 -5.30 11.07 -18.65
CA TRP A 5 -5.52 11.06 -17.21
C TRP A 5 -6.90 10.49 -16.90
N SER A 6 -6.95 9.57 -15.94
CA SER A 6 -8.21 9.02 -15.42
C SER A 6 -8.36 9.34 -13.93
N CYS A 7 -9.58 9.67 -13.52
CA CYS A 7 -9.88 9.86 -12.11
C CYS A 7 -9.87 8.51 -11.38
N PRO A 8 -9.37 8.46 -10.14
CA PRO A 8 -9.34 7.23 -9.35
C PRO A 8 -10.73 6.74 -8.95
N ALA A 9 -10.76 5.63 -8.23
CA ALA A 9 -11.90 5.05 -7.56
C ALA A 9 -12.77 6.10 -6.83
N ARG A 10 -14.06 5.86 -6.75
CA ARG A 10 -14.95 6.72 -5.97
C ARG A 10 -14.54 6.67 -4.49
N THR A 11 -14.08 7.77 -3.94
CA THR A 11 -13.76 7.87 -2.52
C THR A 11 -15.02 8.19 -1.71
N ILE A 12 -15.31 7.36 -0.72
CA ILE A 12 -16.45 7.46 0.17
C ILE A 12 -15.92 7.70 1.58
N LEU A 13 -16.38 8.73 2.26
CA LEU A 13 -16.01 9.01 3.64
C LEU A 13 -17.07 8.45 4.59
N GLY A 14 -16.65 7.47 5.40
CA GLY A 14 -17.50 6.73 6.32
C GLY A 14 -18.42 5.69 5.64
N LEU A 15 -18.68 4.61 6.33
CA LEU A 15 -19.51 3.49 5.83
C LEU A 15 -20.93 3.89 5.45
N GLY A 16 -21.50 4.94 6.07
CA GLY A 16 -22.84 5.41 5.70
C GLY A 16 -22.95 5.87 4.24
N GLY A 17 -21.86 6.34 3.66
CA GLY A 17 -21.81 6.75 2.25
C GLY A 17 -21.75 5.57 1.26
N LEU A 18 -21.57 4.33 1.73
CA LEU A 18 -21.55 3.14 0.88
C LEU A 18 -22.96 2.76 0.38
N GLU A 19 -23.99 3.03 1.15
CA GLU A 19 -25.38 2.67 0.81
C GLU A 19 -25.87 3.26 -0.53
N PRO A 20 -25.65 4.55 -0.85
CA PRO A 20 -25.97 5.10 -2.17
C PRO A 20 -25.18 4.43 -3.31
N TRP A 21 -23.94 4.05 -3.06
CA TRP A 21 -23.12 3.35 -4.05
C TRP A 21 -23.64 1.95 -4.33
N LEU A 22 -24.03 1.19 -3.30
CA LEU A 22 -24.64 -0.14 -3.45
C LEU A 22 -25.93 -0.10 -4.28
N ARG A 23 -26.76 0.93 -4.08
CA ARG A 23 -28.01 1.14 -4.85
C ARG A 23 -27.77 1.56 -6.29
N ALA A 24 -26.75 2.36 -6.55
CA ALA A 24 -26.44 2.84 -7.90
C ALA A 24 -25.62 1.82 -8.70
N GLY A 25 -24.89 0.94 -8.05
CA GLY A 25 -23.88 0.09 -8.66
C GLY A 25 -22.59 0.83 -9.04
N SER A 26 -21.64 0.11 -9.64
CA SER A 26 -20.46 0.69 -10.28
C SER A 26 -20.89 1.51 -11.53
N PRO A 27 -20.11 2.47 -12.02
CA PRO A 27 -20.46 3.26 -13.22
C PRO A 27 -20.80 2.43 -14.47
N GLN A 28 -20.47 1.14 -14.46
CA GLN A 28 -20.69 0.20 -15.57
C GLN A 28 -21.60 -0.97 -15.17
N SER A 29 -22.21 -0.97 -13.97
CA SER A 29 -22.92 -2.11 -13.42
C SER A 29 -24.31 -1.78 -12.86
N VAL A 30 -25.13 -2.82 -12.73
CA VAL A 30 -26.44 -2.80 -12.08
C VAL A 30 -26.30 -2.61 -10.56
N PRO A 31 -27.37 -2.24 -9.86
CA PRO A 31 -27.39 -2.21 -8.39
C PRO A 31 -26.82 -3.48 -7.76
N VAL A 32 -26.08 -3.32 -6.68
CA VAL A 32 -25.50 -4.45 -5.95
C VAL A 32 -26.59 -5.18 -5.18
N THR A 33 -26.79 -6.46 -5.50
CA THR A 33 -27.81 -7.33 -4.85
C THR A 33 -27.17 -8.42 -3.98
N SER A 34 -25.88 -8.68 -4.20
CA SER A 34 -25.11 -9.64 -3.39
C SER A 34 -23.67 -9.22 -3.23
N ALA A 35 -23.01 -9.65 -2.17
CA ALA A 35 -21.62 -9.34 -1.92
C ALA A 35 -20.88 -10.49 -1.22
N THR A 36 -19.60 -10.67 -1.58
CA THR A 36 -18.64 -11.44 -0.77
C THR A 36 -17.73 -10.47 -0.02
N VAL A 37 -17.79 -10.51 1.31
CA VAL A 37 -16.96 -9.67 2.19
C VAL A 37 -15.74 -10.47 2.62
N LEU A 38 -14.56 -9.97 2.31
CA LEU A 38 -13.27 -10.54 2.72
C LEU A 38 -12.69 -9.71 3.85
N ALA A 39 -12.43 -10.31 4.98
CA ALA A 39 -11.95 -9.64 6.18
C ALA A 39 -10.59 -10.17 6.61
N ASP A 40 -9.68 -9.26 6.97
CA ASP A 40 -8.44 -9.59 7.67
C ASP A 40 -8.79 -10.16 9.06
N PRO A 41 -8.13 -11.22 9.55
CA PRO A 41 -8.34 -11.74 10.91
C PRO A 41 -8.28 -10.67 11.99
N ALA A 42 -7.40 -9.67 11.82
CA ALA A 42 -7.22 -8.57 12.76
C ALA A 42 -8.46 -7.66 12.89
N VAL A 43 -9.38 -7.68 11.92
CA VAL A 43 -10.62 -6.88 11.98
C VAL A 43 -11.85 -7.70 12.34
N VAL A 44 -11.74 -9.02 12.44
CA VAL A 44 -12.84 -9.89 12.86
C VAL A 44 -13.24 -9.53 14.30
N GLY A 45 -14.54 -9.31 14.49
CA GLY A 45 -15.08 -8.88 15.80
C GLY A 45 -15.03 -7.37 16.05
N LEU A 46 -14.32 -6.58 15.23
CA LEU A 46 -14.29 -5.13 15.39
C LEU A 46 -15.62 -4.46 14.95
N PRO A 47 -15.93 -3.29 15.51
CA PRO A 47 -17.16 -2.54 15.20
C PRO A 47 -17.37 -2.26 13.71
N ILE A 48 -16.30 -2.10 12.94
CA ILE A 48 -16.37 -1.83 11.50
C ILE A 48 -17.10 -2.93 10.73
N LEU A 49 -16.86 -4.22 11.02
CA LEU A 49 -17.53 -5.32 10.34
C LEU A 49 -19.02 -5.45 10.74
N ARG A 50 -19.34 -5.20 12.00
CA ARG A 50 -20.73 -5.13 12.44
C ARG A 50 -21.49 -4.04 11.70
N ARG A 51 -20.91 -2.84 11.63
CA ARG A 51 -21.51 -1.72 10.91
C ARG A 51 -21.63 -1.97 9.40
N LEU A 52 -20.66 -2.63 8.80
CA LEU A 52 -20.74 -3.02 7.39
C LEU A 52 -21.92 -3.99 7.16
N ARG A 53 -22.10 -5.00 8.03
CA ARG A 53 -23.27 -5.90 7.96
C ARG A 53 -24.58 -5.14 8.02
N GLU A 54 -24.71 -4.18 8.94
CA GLU A 54 -25.89 -3.32 9.06
C GLU A 54 -26.17 -2.52 7.78
N VAL A 55 -25.13 -1.97 7.15
CA VAL A 55 -25.25 -1.23 5.89
C VAL A 55 -25.74 -2.15 4.77
N LEU A 56 -25.13 -3.34 4.62
CA LEU A 56 -25.52 -4.32 3.62
C LEU A 56 -26.97 -4.80 3.81
N GLN A 57 -27.37 -5.10 5.05
CA GLN A 57 -28.74 -5.50 5.39
C GLN A 57 -29.77 -4.42 5.06
N ARG A 58 -29.50 -3.15 5.45
CA ARG A 58 -30.40 -2.02 5.11
C ARG A 58 -30.50 -1.76 3.61
N SER A 59 -29.42 -2.08 2.87
CA SER A 59 -29.40 -1.95 1.41
C SER A 59 -30.04 -3.15 0.70
N GLY A 60 -30.50 -4.17 1.42
CA GLY A 60 -31.07 -5.38 0.83
C GLY A 60 -30.03 -6.29 0.16
N VAL A 61 -28.75 -6.12 0.45
CA VAL A 61 -27.65 -6.88 -0.14
C VAL A 61 -27.42 -8.18 0.61
N ARG A 62 -27.63 -9.32 -0.07
CA ARG A 62 -27.27 -10.64 0.48
C ARG A 62 -25.75 -10.73 0.55
N HIS A 63 -25.19 -11.25 1.62
CA HIS A 63 -23.74 -11.30 1.76
C HIS A 63 -23.26 -12.53 2.51
N GLU A 64 -22.06 -12.97 2.18
CA GLU A 64 -21.24 -13.90 2.94
C GLU A 64 -19.97 -13.20 3.42
N MET A 65 -19.40 -13.69 4.51
CA MET A 65 -18.13 -13.17 5.04
C MET A 65 -17.11 -14.30 5.12
N LEU A 66 -15.94 -14.03 4.56
CA LEU A 66 -14.79 -14.92 4.57
C LEU A 66 -13.61 -14.23 5.27
N THR A 67 -12.92 -14.97 6.12
CA THR A 67 -11.66 -14.49 6.71
C THR A 67 -10.51 -14.94 5.85
N VAL A 68 -9.61 -14.01 5.51
CA VAL A 68 -8.45 -14.26 4.66
C VAL A 68 -7.20 -13.79 5.40
N ASP A 69 -6.27 -14.69 5.67
CA ASP A 69 -5.05 -14.41 6.42
C ASP A 69 -3.84 -14.21 5.48
N GLY A 70 -2.97 -13.27 5.87
CA GLY A 70 -1.60 -13.14 5.41
C GLY A 70 -1.36 -12.46 4.06
N PRO A 71 -0.09 -12.22 3.74
CA PRO A 71 0.31 -11.75 2.42
C PRO A 71 0.18 -12.90 1.43
N GLY A 72 -0.79 -12.79 0.50
CA GLY A 72 -1.03 -13.81 -0.50
C GLY A 72 0.12 -13.95 -1.49
N ASP A 73 0.40 -15.18 -1.82
CA ASP A 73 1.13 -15.54 -3.03
C ASP A 73 0.14 -15.82 -4.17
N LEU A 74 0.64 -16.25 -5.31
CA LEU A 74 -0.18 -16.52 -6.48
C LEU A 74 -1.14 -17.70 -6.25
N GLU A 75 -0.72 -18.73 -5.52
CA GLU A 75 -1.56 -19.88 -5.18
C GLU A 75 -2.77 -19.42 -4.35
N ALA A 76 -2.54 -18.63 -3.31
CA ALA A 76 -3.60 -18.09 -2.48
C ALA A 76 -4.55 -17.16 -3.25
N ALA A 77 -4.01 -16.31 -4.13
CA ALA A 77 -4.84 -15.45 -4.98
C ALA A 77 -5.68 -16.27 -5.98
N THR A 78 -5.15 -17.39 -6.50
CA THR A 78 -5.87 -18.30 -7.39
C THR A 78 -6.97 -19.05 -6.64
N LEU A 79 -6.69 -19.59 -5.46
CA LEU A 79 -7.69 -20.23 -4.61
C LEU A 79 -8.83 -19.25 -4.23
N LEU A 80 -8.50 -18.00 -3.97
CA LEU A 80 -9.49 -16.97 -3.72
C LEU A 80 -10.31 -16.66 -4.98
N ALA A 81 -9.69 -16.58 -6.14
CA ALA A 81 -10.37 -16.40 -7.42
C ALA A 81 -11.37 -17.53 -7.70
N ASP A 82 -10.98 -18.78 -7.45
CA ASP A 82 -11.86 -19.96 -7.60
C ASP A 82 -13.05 -19.88 -6.64
N ARG A 83 -12.85 -19.35 -5.43
CA ARG A 83 -13.92 -19.14 -4.47
C ARG A 83 -14.92 -18.08 -4.94
N LEU A 84 -14.46 -17.07 -5.67
CA LEU A 84 -15.29 -16.03 -6.27
C LEU A 84 -15.96 -16.49 -7.59
N ALA A 85 -15.47 -17.55 -8.21
CA ALA A 85 -15.91 -18.03 -9.52
C ALA A 85 -17.42 -18.36 -9.64
N PRO A 86 -18.08 -18.97 -8.64
CA PRO A 86 -19.50 -19.32 -8.75
C PRO A 86 -20.43 -18.11 -8.91
N VAL A 87 -19.93 -16.92 -8.69
CA VAL A 87 -20.70 -15.70 -8.62
C VAL A 87 -20.60 -14.88 -9.90
N TYR A 88 -19.63 -15.15 -10.75
CA TYR A 88 -19.39 -14.38 -11.96
C TYR A 88 -19.53 -15.23 -13.22
N LEU A 89 -20.40 -14.77 -14.11
CA LEU A 89 -20.48 -15.28 -15.48
C LEU A 89 -20.00 -14.17 -16.41
N PRO A 90 -18.94 -14.40 -17.25
CA PRO A 90 -18.45 -13.38 -18.17
C PRO A 90 -19.57 -12.81 -19.05
N GLY A 91 -19.67 -11.49 -19.10
CA GLY A 91 -20.70 -10.79 -19.91
C GLY A 91 -22.07 -10.67 -19.24
N ILE A 92 -22.28 -11.19 -18.03
CA ILE A 92 -23.51 -11.00 -17.24
C ILE A 92 -23.13 -10.17 -16.00
N ASP A 93 -23.68 -8.96 -15.93
CA ASP A 93 -23.60 -8.17 -14.70
C ASP A 93 -24.55 -8.79 -13.66
N SER A 94 -23.97 -9.55 -12.73
CA SER A 94 -24.71 -10.31 -11.73
C SER A 94 -25.22 -9.45 -10.57
N GLY A 95 -24.87 -8.16 -10.54
CA GLY A 95 -25.09 -7.32 -9.35
C GLY A 95 -24.33 -7.83 -8.11
N HIS A 96 -23.23 -8.55 -8.30
CA HIS A 96 -22.37 -9.03 -7.22
C HIS A 96 -21.14 -8.14 -7.06
N ALA A 97 -20.79 -7.79 -5.83
CA ALA A 97 -19.60 -7.03 -5.52
C ALA A 97 -18.70 -7.78 -4.53
N VAL A 98 -17.40 -7.53 -4.61
CA VAL A 98 -16.45 -8.02 -3.62
C VAL A 98 -16.03 -6.85 -2.74
N ILE A 99 -16.07 -7.03 -1.42
CA ILE A 99 -15.76 -5.99 -0.44
C ILE A 99 -14.60 -6.47 0.42
N GLY A 100 -13.47 -5.79 0.35
CA GLY A 100 -12.30 -6.09 1.20
C GLY A 100 -12.23 -5.18 2.41
N VAL A 101 -12.09 -5.75 3.60
CA VAL A 101 -11.86 -5.02 4.86
C VAL A 101 -10.55 -5.50 5.45
N GLY A 102 -9.48 -4.74 5.27
CA GLY A 102 -8.17 -5.19 5.71
C GLY A 102 -7.02 -4.26 5.37
N GLY A 103 -5.82 -4.71 5.70
CA GLY A 103 -4.60 -4.00 5.35
C GLY A 103 -4.26 -4.09 3.85
N GLY A 104 -3.21 -3.36 3.44
CA GLY A 104 -2.78 -3.32 2.04
C GLY A 104 -2.53 -4.70 1.42
N SER A 105 -2.01 -5.65 2.19
CA SER A 105 -1.75 -7.02 1.70
C SER A 105 -3.03 -7.76 1.32
N LEU A 106 -4.08 -7.68 2.15
CA LEU A 106 -5.39 -8.25 1.83
C LEU A 106 -5.99 -7.57 0.60
N LEU A 107 -5.95 -6.23 0.57
CA LEU A 107 -6.52 -5.48 -0.55
C LEU A 107 -5.80 -5.78 -1.86
N ASP A 108 -4.48 -5.91 -1.85
CA ASP A 108 -3.70 -6.30 -3.02
C ASP A 108 -4.06 -7.71 -3.50
N GLN A 109 -4.18 -8.67 -2.58
CA GLN A 109 -4.59 -10.02 -2.90
C GLN A 109 -6.00 -10.08 -3.50
N LEU A 110 -6.93 -9.30 -2.93
CA LEU A 110 -8.29 -9.20 -3.44
C LEU A 110 -8.35 -8.65 -4.86
N LYS A 111 -7.58 -7.59 -5.16
CA LYS A 111 -7.45 -7.04 -6.51
C LYS A 111 -6.99 -8.11 -7.51
N ILE A 112 -5.96 -8.87 -7.12
CA ILE A 112 -5.40 -9.93 -7.97
C ILE A 112 -6.45 -11.04 -8.17
N ALA A 113 -7.10 -11.51 -7.12
CA ALA A 113 -8.12 -12.54 -7.20
C ALA A 113 -9.31 -12.12 -8.08
N ALA A 114 -9.77 -10.88 -7.97
CA ALA A 114 -10.85 -10.34 -8.79
C ALA A 114 -10.49 -10.30 -10.29
N VAL A 115 -9.23 -10.03 -10.60
CA VAL A 115 -8.70 -10.08 -11.99
C VAL A 115 -8.57 -11.52 -12.47
N LEU A 116 -7.98 -12.41 -11.68
CA LEU A 116 -7.78 -13.81 -12.04
C LEU A 116 -9.10 -14.54 -12.32
N GLN A 117 -10.11 -14.26 -11.51
CA GLN A 117 -11.44 -14.83 -11.64
C GLN A 117 -12.09 -14.50 -13.00
N ALA A 118 -11.94 -13.27 -13.46
CA ALA A 118 -12.55 -12.78 -14.70
C ALA A 118 -11.70 -13.04 -15.97
N ASN A 119 -10.43 -13.44 -15.80
CA ASN A 119 -9.49 -13.61 -16.91
C ASN A 119 -8.83 -15.02 -16.88
N PRO A 120 -9.49 -16.04 -17.44
CA PRO A 120 -8.92 -17.38 -17.54
C PRO A 120 -7.53 -17.35 -18.20
N GLY A 121 -6.56 -18.03 -17.60
CA GLY A 121 -5.18 -18.04 -18.09
C GLY A 121 -4.27 -16.91 -17.55
N ALA A 122 -4.81 -15.88 -16.90
CA ALA A 122 -3.98 -14.86 -16.29
C ALA A 122 -3.08 -15.41 -15.18
N ALA A 123 -3.54 -16.40 -14.41
CA ALA A 123 -2.72 -17.10 -13.40
C ALA A 123 -1.49 -17.75 -14.04
N ALA A 124 -1.65 -18.52 -15.09
CA ALA A 124 -0.55 -19.16 -15.81
C ALA A 124 0.47 -18.12 -16.34
N ARG A 125 -0.01 -16.96 -16.82
CA ARG A 125 0.86 -15.85 -17.21
C ARG A 125 1.68 -15.30 -16.04
N LEU A 126 1.08 -15.19 -14.87
CA LEU A 126 1.76 -14.71 -13.66
C LEU A 126 2.78 -15.72 -13.11
N GLU A 127 2.61 -17.02 -13.37
CA GLU A 127 3.55 -18.09 -13.02
C GLU A 127 4.82 -18.08 -13.87
N LEU A 128 4.71 -17.62 -15.12
CA LEU A 128 5.86 -17.62 -16.03
C LEU A 128 7.04 -16.87 -15.45
N PRO A 129 8.28 -17.35 -15.71
CA PRO A 129 9.48 -16.62 -15.34
C PRO A 129 9.46 -15.21 -15.91
N GLN A 130 9.56 -14.21 -15.04
CA GLN A 130 9.55 -12.81 -15.43
C GLN A 130 10.99 -12.27 -15.43
N ARG A 131 11.30 -11.44 -16.44
CA ARG A 131 12.60 -10.76 -16.53
C ARG A 131 12.77 -9.71 -15.43
N SER A 132 11.67 -9.14 -14.94
CA SER A 132 11.68 -8.10 -13.89
C SER A 132 10.68 -8.42 -12.79
N GLY A 133 10.81 -7.73 -11.67
CA GLY A 133 9.80 -7.74 -10.61
C GLY A 133 8.51 -7.01 -10.98
N LEU A 134 8.45 -6.33 -12.15
CA LEU A 134 7.27 -5.60 -12.62
C LEU A 134 6.48 -6.40 -13.66
N ILE A 135 5.16 -6.47 -13.47
CA ILE A 135 4.23 -7.08 -14.42
C ILE A 135 3.16 -6.03 -14.76
N LEU A 136 2.96 -5.78 -16.06
CA LEU A 136 1.92 -4.90 -16.56
C LEU A 136 0.69 -5.71 -16.95
N LEU A 137 -0.50 -5.23 -16.53
CA LEU A 137 -1.81 -5.83 -16.81
C LEU A 137 -2.67 -4.88 -17.64
N GLU A 138 -2.07 -4.19 -18.62
CA GLU A 138 -2.74 -3.17 -19.44
C GLU A 138 -3.69 -3.77 -20.48
N ASP A 139 -3.60 -5.07 -20.75
CA ASP A 139 -4.39 -5.83 -21.72
C ASP A 139 -5.61 -6.52 -21.11
N LEU A 140 -5.85 -6.39 -19.82
CA LEU A 140 -6.97 -7.00 -19.12
C LEU A 140 -8.08 -5.97 -18.87
N GLU A 141 -9.33 -6.33 -19.21
CA GLU A 141 -10.46 -5.39 -19.20
C GLU A 141 -11.54 -5.74 -18.17
N HIS A 142 -11.59 -6.98 -17.71
CA HIS A 142 -12.70 -7.47 -16.88
C HIS A 142 -12.28 -7.87 -15.48
N ARG A 143 -13.09 -7.53 -14.50
CA ARG A 143 -13.05 -7.99 -13.10
C ARG A 143 -14.39 -7.79 -12.41
N LEU A 144 -14.56 -8.42 -11.26
CA LEU A 144 -15.69 -8.14 -10.37
C LEU A 144 -15.66 -6.70 -9.82
N PRO A 145 -16.82 -6.06 -9.61
CA PRO A 145 -16.91 -4.81 -8.87
C PRO A 145 -16.27 -4.94 -7.49
N LEU A 146 -15.39 -3.99 -7.15
CA LEU A 146 -14.52 -4.08 -5.98
C LEU A 146 -14.66 -2.84 -5.09
N VAL A 147 -14.98 -3.06 -3.81
CA VAL A 147 -14.96 -2.04 -2.76
C VAL A 147 -13.83 -2.34 -1.80
N ALA A 148 -13.00 -1.36 -1.52
CA ALA A 148 -11.88 -1.49 -0.59
C ALA A 148 -12.10 -0.61 0.66
N ILE A 149 -11.99 -1.22 1.84
CA ILE A 149 -12.10 -0.58 3.15
C ILE A 149 -10.78 -0.82 3.89
N PRO A 150 -9.83 0.13 3.85
CA PRO A 150 -8.53 -0.08 4.46
C PRO A 150 -8.61 -0.08 5.99
N SER A 151 -8.03 -1.10 6.62
CA SER A 151 -7.83 -1.17 8.07
C SER A 151 -6.42 -0.74 8.51
N THR A 152 -5.56 -0.39 7.55
CA THR A 152 -4.24 0.19 7.78
C THR A 152 -4.15 1.55 7.11
N LEU A 153 -3.27 2.40 7.62
CA LEU A 153 -3.02 3.73 7.08
C LEU A 153 -1.79 3.73 6.17
N GLY A 154 -1.75 4.64 5.21
CA GLY A 154 -0.56 4.95 4.43
C GLY A 154 -0.39 4.18 3.13
N THR A 155 -0.92 2.97 3.00
CA THR A 155 -0.68 2.13 1.82
C THR A 155 -1.31 2.69 0.55
N GLY A 156 -2.50 3.29 0.65
CA GLY A 156 -3.30 3.75 -0.48
C GLY A 156 -3.74 2.60 -1.40
N ALA A 157 -3.70 1.35 -0.92
CA ALA A 157 -4.09 0.18 -1.70
C ALA A 157 -5.53 0.26 -2.20
N GLU A 158 -6.40 0.94 -1.45
CA GLU A 158 -7.80 1.20 -1.79
C GLU A 158 -7.99 2.15 -2.98
N ALA A 159 -6.95 2.90 -3.35
CA ALA A 159 -7.01 3.88 -4.45
C ALA A 159 -6.02 3.58 -5.58
N SER A 160 -5.05 2.68 -5.34
CA SER A 160 -3.96 2.42 -6.28
C SER A 160 -4.34 1.45 -7.40
N SER A 161 -3.73 1.65 -8.56
CA SER A 161 -3.76 0.73 -9.71
C SER A 161 -2.59 -0.27 -9.68
N SER A 162 -2.08 -0.58 -8.49
CA SER A 162 -0.99 -1.53 -8.30
C SER A 162 -1.32 -2.52 -7.21
N ALA A 163 -0.69 -3.69 -7.27
CA ALA A 163 -0.76 -4.72 -6.23
C ALA A 163 0.59 -5.43 -6.09
N CYS A 164 0.95 -5.78 -4.86
CA CYS A 164 2.14 -6.58 -4.56
C CYS A 164 1.75 -8.05 -4.44
N LEU A 165 2.49 -8.92 -5.14
CA LEU A 165 2.33 -10.37 -5.10
C LEU A 165 3.61 -11.00 -4.57
N SER A 166 3.51 -11.86 -3.56
CA SER A 166 4.63 -12.72 -3.15
C SER A 166 4.86 -13.81 -4.20
N HIS A 167 6.09 -14.00 -4.65
CA HIS A 167 6.42 -15.03 -5.63
C HIS A 167 7.83 -15.59 -5.39
N GLY A 168 7.89 -16.87 -5.09
CA GLY A 168 9.13 -17.52 -4.70
C GLY A 168 9.72 -16.84 -3.46
N ASP A 169 10.98 -16.41 -3.56
CA ASP A 169 11.70 -15.73 -2.51
C ASP A 169 11.69 -14.18 -2.65
N GLY A 170 10.79 -13.61 -3.47
CA GLY A 170 10.69 -12.19 -3.80
C GLY A 170 9.27 -11.66 -3.87
N LYS A 171 9.17 -10.40 -4.26
CA LYS A 171 7.91 -9.72 -4.54
C LYS A 171 7.85 -9.29 -6.00
N ARG A 172 6.65 -9.37 -6.58
CA ARG A 172 6.31 -8.79 -7.87
C ARG A 172 5.37 -7.62 -7.67
N LEU A 173 5.54 -6.59 -8.46
CA LEU A 173 4.64 -5.44 -8.51
C LEU A 173 3.80 -5.54 -9.78
N LEU A 174 2.51 -5.76 -9.62
CA LEU A 174 1.54 -5.73 -10.70
C LEU A 174 1.03 -4.31 -10.86
N ILE A 175 0.93 -3.82 -12.09
CA ILE A 175 0.40 -2.48 -12.41
C ILE A 175 -0.59 -2.60 -13.55
N GLY A 176 -1.76 -1.98 -13.39
CA GLY A 176 -2.81 -1.88 -14.41
C GLY A 176 -4.05 -1.22 -13.83
N ASP A 177 -4.76 -0.43 -14.63
CA ASP A 177 -5.98 0.25 -14.16
C ASP A 177 -7.06 -0.74 -13.70
N ILE A 178 -7.01 -1.96 -14.22
CA ILE A 178 -7.86 -3.08 -13.81
C ILE A 178 -7.75 -3.42 -12.31
N LEU A 179 -6.60 -3.12 -11.66
CA LEU A 179 -6.37 -3.37 -10.24
C LEU A 179 -6.97 -2.28 -9.34
N ARG A 180 -7.47 -1.16 -9.91
CA ARG A 180 -8.01 -0.07 -9.09
C ARG A 180 -9.42 -0.45 -8.61
N PRO A 181 -9.71 -0.38 -7.28
CA PRO A 181 -11.07 -0.58 -6.77
C PRO A 181 -12.07 0.42 -7.38
N ASP A 182 -13.35 0.04 -7.48
CA ASP A 182 -14.43 0.93 -7.94
C ASP A 182 -14.80 1.95 -6.88
N ALA A 183 -14.71 1.54 -5.60
CA ALA A 183 -14.91 2.42 -4.47
C ALA A 183 -13.90 2.15 -3.36
N ALA A 184 -13.42 3.23 -2.76
CA ALA A 184 -12.62 3.26 -1.56
C ALA A 184 -13.46 3.84 -0.42
N VAL A 185 -13.66 3.12 0.67
CA VAL A 185 -14.38 3.61 1.85
C VAL A 185 -13.37 3.92 2.94
N LEU A 186 -13.18 5.20 3.23
CA LEU A 186 -12.32 5.68 4.28
C LEU A 186 -13.14 5.91 5.54
N ASP A 187 -13.00 5.03 6.52
CA ASP A 187 -13.69 5.13 7.81
C ASP A 187 -12.68 4.94 8.94
N PRO A 188 -12.50 5.93 9.83
CA PRO A 188 -11.51 5.85 10.90
C PRO A 188 -11.77 4.67 11.85
N MET A 189 -13.03 4.23 11.98
CA MET A 189 -13.38 3.04 12.77
C MET A 189 -12.62 1.79 12.32
N ALA A 190 -12.29 1.67 11.04
CA ALA A 190 -11.53 0.55 10.51
C ALA A 190 -10.07 0.54 11.00
N THR A 191 -9.54 1.68 11.40
CA THR A 191 -8.13 1.86 11.79
C THR A 191 -7.92 2.10 13.29
N ARG A 192 -8.98 2.18 14.09
CA ARG A 192 -8.89 2.46 15.54
C ARG A 192 -8.04 1.46 16.31
N SER A 193 -8.08 0.19 15.91
CA SER A 193 -7.30 -0.88 16.54
C SER A 193 -5.81 -0.90 16.19
N LEU A 194 -5.36 -0.02 15.27
CA LEU A 194 -3.96 0.03 14.89
C LEU A 194 -3.08 0.49 16.06
N PRO A 195 -2.04 -0.26 16.40
CA PRO A 195 -1.00 0.19 17.34
C PRO A 195 -0.32 1.47 16.86
N HIS A 196 0.12 2.31 17.79
CA HIS A 196 0.74 3.61 17.46
C HIS A 196 1.91 3.53 16.49
N HIS A 197 2.78 2.52 16.63
CA HIS A 197 3.89 2.34 15.70
C HIS A 197 3.44 2.08 14.26
N LEU A 198 2.29 1.42 14.04
CA LEU A 198 1.73 1.23 12.71
C LEU A 198 1.03 2.49 12.19
N VAL A 199 0.51 3.34 13.06
CA VAL A 199 0.02 4.67 12.67
C VAL A 199 1.17 5.54 12.20
N ALA A 200 2.29 5.57 12.93
CA ALA A 200 3.49 6.30 12.53
C ALA A 200 4.07 5.79 11.19
N GLU A 201 4.16 4.48 11.01
CA GLU A 201 4.53 3.86 9.72
C GLU A 201 3.54 4.25 8.61
N GLY A 202 2.25 4.39 8.95
CA GLY A 202 1.19 4.85 8.04
C GLY A 202 1.36 6.30 7.58
N VAL A 203 1.99 7.16 8.38
CA VAL A 203 2.39 8.52 7.95
C VAL A 203 3.64 8.47 7.06
N LEU A 204 4.62 7.63 7.42
CA LEU A 204 5.85 7.52 6.68
C LEU A 204 5.63 7.04 5.24
N GLU A 205 4.69 6.15 5.00
CA GLU A 205 4.48 5.56 3.67
C GLU A 205 4.11 6.60 2.60
N PRO A 206 3.06 7.42 2.74
CA PRO A 206 2.76 8.48 1.78
C PRO A 206 3.81 9.61 1.80
N LEU A 207 4.43 9.90 2.94
CA LEU A 207 5.53 10.88 3.00
C LEU A 207 6.71 10.44 2.14
N PHE A 208 7.13 9.18 2.27
CA PHE A 208 8.20 8.62 1.43
C PHE A 208 7.81 8.60 -0.06
N ARG A 209 6.55 8.28 -0.38
CA ARG A 209 6.04 8.32 -1.77
C ARG A 209 6.15 9.71 -2.36
N LEU A 210 5.62 10.72 -1.67
CA LEU A 210 5.58 12.10 -2.15
C LEU A 210 6.99 12.72 -2.24
N THR A 211 7.80 12.57 -1.19
CA THR A 211 9.18 13.11 -1.19
C THR A 211 10.02 12.44 -2.27
N SER A 212 9.87 11.13 -2.49
CA SER A 212 10.59 10.42 -3.55
C SER A 212 10.17 10.90 -4.94
N LEU A 213 8.89 11.16 -5.19
CA LEU A 213 8.41 11.71 -6.47
C LEU A 213 8.99 13.10 -6.73
N TYR A 214 9.03 13.96 -5.72
CA TYR A 214 9.58 15.30 -5.86
C TYR A 214 11.09 15.28 -6.06
N ILE A 215 11.83 14.59 -5.19
CA ILE A 215 13.30 14.61 -5.17
C ILE A 215 13.89 13.90 -6.39
N ALA A 216 13.25 12.82 -6.85
CA ALA A 216 13.81 12.00 -7.94
C ALA A 216 13.52 12.52 -9.35
N ASP A 217 12.69 13.53 -9.53
CA ASP A 217 12.48 14.18 -10.83
C ASP A 217 13.36 15.42 -10.92
N HIS A 218 14.29 15.45 -11.90
CA HIS A 218 15.18 16.58 -12.14
C HIS A 218 14.49 17.78 -12.83
N ARG A 219 13.24 17.61 -13.29
CA ARG A 219 12.48 18.66 -13.94
C ARG A 219 11.63 19.40 -12.92
N GLY A 220 11.51 20.72 -13.08
CA GLY A 220 10.49 21.50 -12.40
C GLY A 220 9.12 21.23 -13.04
N LEU A 221 8.15 20.81 -12.23
CA LEU A 221 6.76 20.61 -12.60
C LEU A 221 5.92 21.43 -11.60
N PRO A 222 5.66 22.71 -11.87
CA PRO A 222 5.16 23.64 -10.84
C PRO A 222 3.87 23.20 -10.16
N THR A 223 2.90 22.66 -10.89
CA THR A 223 1.62 22.21 -10.32
C THR A 223 1.80 20.98 -9.46
N GLU A 224 2.47 19.96 -9.99
CA GLU A 224 2.75 18.70 -9.31
C GLU A 224 3.67 18.89 -8.09
N ASP A 225 4.63 19.81 -8.21
CA ASP A 225 5.53 20.17 -7.11
C ASP A 225 4.77 20.87 -5.98
N ALA A 226 3.92 21.85 -6.29
CA ALA A 226 3.12 22.55 -5.30
C ALA A 226 2.17 21.59 -4.54
N LEU A 227 1.47 20.72 -5.26
CA LEU A 227 0.60 19.70 -4.66
C LEU A 227 1.39 18.73 -3.78
N THR A 228 2.55 18.26 -4.28
CA THR A 228 3.39 17.30 -3.55
C THR A 228 3.93 17.91 -2.25
N VAL A 229 4.41 19.15 -2.30
CA VAL A 229 4.94 19.85 -1.11
C VAL A 229 3.83 20.09 -0.10
N ALA A 230 2.68 20.62 -0.51
CA ALA A 230 1.55 20.89 0.40
C ALA A 230 1.08 19.62 1.14
N LEU A 231 0.99 18.48 0.43
CA LEU A 231 0.63 17.20 1.04
C LEU A 231 1.72 16.67 1.97
N ALA A 232 3.00 16.81 1.58
CA ALA A 232 4.12 16.37 2.41
C ALA A 232 4.22 17.20 3.71
N GLU A 233 4.04 18.52 3.65
CA GLU A 233 3.96 19.37 4.85
C GLU A 233 2.80 18.98 5.75
N ARG A 234 1.60 18.70 5.18
CA ARG A 234 0.47 18.25 5.98
C ARG A 234 0.74 16.90 6.65
N LEU A 235 1.44 15.98 5.97
CA LEU A 235 1.86 14.70 6.57
C LEU A 235 2.85 14.88 7.71
N ILE A 236 3.77 15.86 7.64
CA ILE A 236 4.66 16.17 8.76
C ILE A 236 3.85 16.59 9.98
N ARG A 237 2.90 17.53 9.82
CA ARG A 237 2.02 17.98 10.91
C ARG A 237 1.20 16.82 11.47
N LEU A 238 0.58 16.02 10.60
CA LEU A 238 -0.20 14.85 11.02
C LEU A 238 0.65 13.82 11.77
N GLY A 239 1.89 13.59 11.35
CA GLY A 239 2.81 12.69 12.04
C GLY A 239 3.13 13.20 13.45
N ASP A 240 3.39 14.49 13.62
CA ASP A 240 3.63 15.08 14.92
C ASP A 240 2.38 15.03 15.83
N GLU A 241 1.19 15.30 15.25
CA GLU A 241 -0.10 15.23 15.95
C GLU A 241 -0.44 13.80 16.37
N LEU A 242 -0.38 12.83 15.44
CA LEU A 242 -0.75 11.43 15.66
C LEU A 242 0.23 10.67 16.58
N THR A 243 1.49 11.08 16.64
CA THR A 243 2.49 10.51 17.55
C THR A 243 2.61 11.29 18.87
N GLY A 244 1.85 12.36 19.02
CA GLY A 244 1.77 13.15 20.25
C GLY A 244 0.83 12.55 21.29
N ALA A 245 1.02 12.89 22.58
CA ALA A 245 0.26 12.35 23.69
C ALA A 245 -1.26 12.60 23.56
N ARG A 246 -1.68 13.73 23.01
CA ARG A 246 -3.11 14.07 22.86
C ARG A 246 -3.89 13.11 21.98
N ALA A 247 -3.31 12.63 20.86
CA ALA A 247 -3.96 11.69 19.96
C ALA A 247 -4.16 10.30 20.61
N ILE A 248 -3.39 10.01 21.65
CA ILE A 248 -3.49 8.77 22.42
C ILE A 248 -4.67 8.84 23.42
N GLU A 249 -4.97 10.04 23.93
CA GLU A 249 -5.95 10.24 25.01
C GLU A 249 -7.37 10.56 24.50
N ASN A 250 -7.50 11.10 23.27
CA ASN A 250 -8.78 11.53 22.69
C ASN A 250 -9.11 10.76 21.42
N GLU A 251 -10.04 9.81 21.53
CA GLU A 251 -10.44 8.94 20.39
C GLU A 251 -11.08 9.74 19.23
N ALA A 252 -11.91 10.74 19.52
CA ALA A 252 -12.56 11.53 18.47
C ALA A 252 -11.55 12.37 17.68
N GLU A 253 -10.61 13.02 18.37
CA GLU A 253 -9.52 13.77 17.73
C GLU A 253 -8.62 12.83 16.92
N SER A 254 -8.34 11.64 17.44
CA SER A 254 -7.58 10.61 16.73
C SER A 254 -8.29 10.15 15.45
N ASP A 255 -9.63 10.03 15.46
CA ASP A 255 -10.41 9.63 14.29
C ASP A 255 -10.32 10.67 13.16
N ASP A 256 -10.43 11.96 13.48
CA ASP A 256 -10.32 13.05 12.50
C ASP A 256 -8.92 13.06 11.87
N LEU A 257 -7.87 12.92 12.67
CA LEU A 257 -6.49 12.84 12.17
C LEU A 257 -6.25 11.59 11.31
N ARG A 258 -6.80 10.43 11.71
CA ARG A 258 -6.71 9.18 10.94
C ARG A 258 -7.44 9.30 9.60
N LEU A 259 -8.60 9.95 9.58
CA LEU A 259 -9.35 10.20 8.35
C LEU A 259 -8.57 11.13 7.41
N GLU A 260 -7.96 12.19 7.95
CA GLU A 260 -7.09 13.08 7.16
C GLU A 260 -5.89 12.32 6.57
N LEU A 261 -5.23 11.48 7.36
CA LEU A 261 -4.14 10.64 6.87
C LEU A 261 -4.61 9.67 5.77
N ALA A 262 -5.76 9.03 5.94
CA ALA A 262 -6.33 8.12 4.94
C ALA A 262 -6.64 8.87 3.63
N LYS A 263 -7.19 10.08 3.70
CA LYS A 263 -7.44 10.93 2.51
C LYS A 263 -6.15 11.27 1.78
N ILE A 264 -5.10 11.69 2.50
CA ILE A 264 -3.81 12.02 1.88
C ILE A 264 -3.15 10.74 1.32
N SER A 265 -3.25 9.61 2.01
CA SER A 265 -2.75 8.33 1.52
C SER A 265 -3.39 7.96 0.18
N ALA A 266 -4.72 7.99 0.10
CA ALA A 266 -5.44 7.74 -1.15
C ALA A 266 -5.08 8.77 -2.24
N LEU A 267 -5.04 10.06 -1.89
CA LEU A 267 -4.69 11.14 -2.81
C LEU A 267 -3.25 11.04 -3.32
N SER A 268 -2.31 10.49 -2.54
CA SER A 268 -0.92 10.28 -2.96
C SER A 268 -0.77 9.30 -4.14
N HIS A 269 -1.83 8.57 -4.49
CA HIS A 269 -1.93 7.75 -5.69
C HIS A 269 -2.67 8.46 -6.86
N ALA A 270 -3.11 9.70 -6.67
CA ALA A 270 -3.77 10.44 -7.73
C ALA A 270 -2.81 10.74 -8.89
N ALA A 271 -3.29 10.55 -10.11
CA ALA A 271 -2.50 10.75 -11.33
C ALA A 271 -1.94 12.17 -11.45
N TRP A 272 -2.62 13.18 -10.90
CA TRP A 272 -2.15 14.57 -10.87
C TRP A 272 -0.77 14.76 -10.24
N LEU A 273 -0.46 14.01 -9.20
CA LEU A 273 0.83 14.13 -8.50
C LEU A 273 2.01 13.57 -9.30
N SER A 274 1.71 12.69 -10.25
CA SER A 274 2.71 12.03 -11.10
C SER A 274 2.61 12.41 -12.58
N LEU A 275 1.69 13.30 -12.94
CA LEU A 275 1.47 13.72 -14.32
C LEU A 275 2.76 14.36 -14.89
N GLY A 276 3.27 13.79 -15.97
CA GLY A 276 4.55 14.22 -16.54
C GLY A 276 5.80 13.74 -15.82
N ARG A 277 5.71 13.15 -14.64
CA ARG A 277 6.84 12.56 -13.92
C ARG A 277 7.20 11.17 -14.45
N ASN A 278 8.42 10.75 -14.17
CA ASN A 278 8.81 9.37 -14.40
C ASN A 278 8.15 8.48 -13.32
N ARG A 279 7.25 7.56 -13.75
CA ARG A 279 6.53 6.64 -12.86
C ARG A 279 7.42 5.71 -12.03
N TYR A 280 8.69 5.57 -12.41
CA TYR A 280 9.67 4.70 -11.74
C TYR A 280 10.67 5.48 -10.88
N SER A 281 10.44 6.77 -10.64
CA SER A 281 11.41 7.64 -9.97
C SER A 281 11.62 7.32 -8.50
N ALA A 282 10.63 6.78 -7.81
CA ALA A 282 10.73 6.42 -6.38
C ALA A 282 11.58 5.16 -6.15
N ARG A 283 12.87 5.24 -6.52
CA ARG A 283 13.80 4.10 -6.59
C ARG A 283 14.05 3.41 -5.25
N GLY A 284 13.95 4.15 -4.17
CA GLY A 284 14.07 3.60 -2.82
C GLY A 284 13.10 2.46 -2.52
N TRP A 285 11.90 2.47 -3.14
CA TRP A 285 10.90 1.40 -2.98
C TRP A 285 11.41 0.03 -3.42
N TYR A 286 12.14 -0.02 -4.52
CA TYR A 286 12.62 -1.28 -5.08
C TYR A 286 13.68 -1.92 -4.20
N ILE A 287 14.57 -1.10 -3.61
CA ILE A 287 15.58 -1.56 -2.65
C ILE A 287 14.90 -1.98 -1.33
N ALA A 288 13.93 -1.18 -0.85
CA ALA A 288 13.20 -1.47 0.38
C ALA A 288 12.38 -2.78 0.27
N ASN A 289 11.78 -3.06 -0.88
CA ASN A 289 11.06 -4.31 -1.10
C ASN A 289 11.98 -5.53 -0.95
N GLU A 290 13.17 -5.49 -1.54
CA GLU A 290 14.14 -6.58 -1.44
C GLU A 290 14.72 -6.70 -0.03
N LEU A 291 14.99 -5.58 0.65
CA LEU A 291 15.45 -5.58 2.03
C LEU A 291 14.38 -6.16 2.97
N SER A 292 13.14 -5.70 2.84
CA SER A 292 12.00 -6.21 3.61
C SER A 292 11.85 -7.73 3.46
N THR A 293 11.95 -8.23 2.22
CA THR A 293 11.86 -9.67 1.92
C THR A 293 13.04 -10.44 2.49
N ALA A 294 14.26 -9.92 2.33
CA ALA A 294 15.47 -10.62 2.79
C ALA A 294 15.57 -10.73 4.32
N LEU A 295 14.97 -9.79 5.03
CA LEU A 295 15.00 -9.73 6.50
C LEU A 295 13.69 -10.18 7.16
N GLY A 296 12.62 -10.43 6.41
CA GLY A 296 11.30 -10.73 6.99
C GLY A 296 10.70 -9.56 7.78
N VAL A 297 11.15 -8.32 7.55
CA VAL A 297 10.65 -7.14 8.27
C VAL A 297 9.55 -6.43 7.49
N ARG A 298 8.75 -5.60 8.18
CA ARG A 298 7.75 -4.76 7.53
C ARG A 298 8.40 -3.82 6.52
N LYS A 299 7.66 -3.51 5.46
CA LYS A 299 8.14 -2.65 4.36
C LYS A 299 8.54 -1.26 4.86
N MET A 300 7.77 -0.68 5.80
CA MET A 300 8.09 0.65 6.35
C MET A 300 9.31 0.63 7.27
N THR A 301 9.57 -0.46 7.98
CA THR A 301 10.85 -0.64 8.67
C THR A 301 12.01 -0.61 7.68
N ALA A 302 11.93 -1.32 6.55
CA ALA A 302 12.96 -1.29 5.52
C ALA A 302 13.14 0.10 4.89
N VAL A 303 12.04 0.84 4.67
CA VAL A 303 12.09 2.24 4.20
C VAL A 303 12.77 3.13 5.23
N ALA A 304 12.38 3.05 6.51
CA ALA A 304 12.96 3.87 7.58
C ALA A 304 14.47 3.64 7.74
N VAL A 305 14.90 2.39 7.61
CA VAL A 305 16.33 2.02 7.61
C VAL A 305 17.08 2.69 6.46
N LEU A 306 16.50 2.66 5.26
CA LEU A 306 17.17 3.11 4.03
C LEU A 306 17.13 4.62 3.83
N LEU A 307 16.10 5.31 4.30
CA LEU A 307 15.79 6.68 3.91
C LEU A 307 16.92 7.69 4.18
N PRO A 308 17.57 7.72 5.37
CA PRO A 308 18.71 8.62 5.59
C PRO A 308 19.89 8.32 4.65
N SER A 309 20.16 7.03 4.38
CA SER A 309 21.25 6.63 3.48
C SER A 309 20.97 6.97 2.02
N LEU A 310 19.71 6.83 1.57
CA LEU A 310 19.28 7.26 0.23
C LEU A 310 19.47 8.78 0.06
N TRP A 311 19.05 9.57 1.05
CA TRP A 311 19.23 11.03 1.01
C TRP A 311 20.71 11.42 1.07
N SER A 312 21.55 10.68 1.81
CA SER A 312 22.99 10.89 1.81
C SER A 312 23.62 10.64 0.44
N GLU A 313 23.22 9.60 -0.28
CA GLU A 313 23.71 9.34 -1.65
C GLU A 313 23.22 10.42 -2.63
N ILE A 314 21.98 10.90 -2.50
CA ILE A 314 21.45 12.00 -3.31
C ILE A 314 22.24 13.29 -3.05
N ALA A 315 22.47 13.65 -1.79
CA ALA A 315 23.26 14.82 -1.40
C ALA A 315 24.72 14.73 -1.89
N ALA A 316 25.28 13.50 -1.97
CA ALA A 316 26.59 13.24 -2.53
C ALA A 316 26.63 13.24 -4.08
N GLY A 317 25.52 13.58 -4.76
CA GLY A 317 25.44 13.71 -6.21
C GLY A 317 25.12 12.41 -6.96
N GLN A 318 24.53 11.41 -6.29
CA GLN A 318 24.05 10.21 -7.00
C GLN A 318 22.72 10.54 -7.72
N ASP A 319 22.85 11.19 -8.87
CA ASP A 319 21.79 11.77 -9.69
C ASP A 319 20.68 10.77 -10.09
N ILE A 320 21.04 9.50 -10.24
CA ILE A 320 20.05 8.46 -10.57
C ILE A 320 19.05 8.24 -9.43
N LEU A 321 19.41 8.49 -8.18
CA LEU A 321 18.51 8.37 -7.03
C LEU A 321 17.66 9.62 -6.85
N GLY A 322 18.16 10.79 -7.25
CA GLY A 322 17.45 12.05 -7.15
C GLY A 322 18.37 13.27 -7.29
N SER A 323 17.77 14.44 -7.18
CA SER A 323 18.44 15.74 -7.27
C SER A 323 18.80 16.27 -5.87
N ALA A 324 20.08 16.56 -5.66
CA ALA A 324 20.56 17.19 -4.43
C ALA A 324 19.93 18.58 -4.22
N ASP A 325 19.75 19.36 -5.30
CA ASP A 325 19.12 20.68 -5.24
C ASP A 325 17.67 20.58 -4.79
N ARG A 326 16.93 19.60 -5.31
CA ARG A 326 15.52 19.39 -4.92
C ARG A 326 15.40 18.87 -3.49
N LEU A 327 16.31 18.02 -3.04
CA LEU A 327 16.36 17.61 -1.63
C LEU A 327 16.63 18.83 -0.73
N SER A 328 17.60 19.67 -1.09
CA SER A 328 17.97 20.88 -0.35
C SER A 328 16.84 21.93 -0.35
N ALA A 329 16.03 21.99 -1.42
CA ALA A 329 14.88 22.88 -1.50
C ALA A 329 13.70 22.36 -0.67
N MET A 330 13.46 21.04 -0.65
CA MET A 330 12.31 20.46 0.03
C MET A 330 12.47 20.40 1.55
N TRP A 331 13.66 20.04 2.03
CA TRP A 331 13.86 19.81 3.47
C TRP A 331 13.51 21.01 4.37
N PRO A 332 13.91 22.25 4.05
CA PRO A 332 13.51 23.42 4.87
C PRO A 332 11.99 23.58 5.02
N MET A 333 11.21 23.27 3.98
CA MET A 333 9.75 23.33 4.01
C MET A 333 9.17 22.26 4.95
N LEU A 334 9.64 21.03 4.82
CA LEU A 334 9.23 19.93 5.69
C LEU A 334 9.62 20.20 7.16
N ARG A 335 10.84 20.68 7.38
CA ARG A 335 11.33 21.07 8.71
C ARG A 335 10.46 22.15 9.34
N ALA A 336 10.09 23.19 8.59
CA ALA A 336 9.24 24.28 9.05
C ALA A 336 7.79 23.82 9.35
N ALA A 337 7.34 22.74 8.71
CA ALA A 337 6.01 22.18 8.98
C ALA A 337 5.95 21.35 10.27
N SER A 338 7.09 20.89 10.79
CA SER A 338 7.17 20.12 12.04
C SER A 338 7.06 21.03 13.25
N SER A 339 6.37 20.56 14.28
CA SER A 339 6.35 21.18 15.62
C SER A 339 7.61 20.84 16.44
N ARG A 340 8.49 20.00 15.91
CA ARG A 340 9.70 19.53 16.57
C ARG A 340 10.92 20.30 16.10
N ASP A 341 11.92 20.47 16.96
CA ASP A 341 13.20 21.05 16.57
C ASP A 341 14.04 20.01 15.81
N LEU A 342 13.98 20.08 14.49
CA LEU A 342 14.68 19.16 13.60
C LEU A 342 15.99 19.79 13.08
N PRO A 343 17.07 18.99 12.90
CA PRO A 343 18.31 19.44 12.28
C PRO A 343 18.10 20.11 10.91
N ALA A 344 18.91 21.10 10.60
CA ALA A 344 18.91 21.78 9.31
C ALA A 344 19.46 20.88 8.16
N ASP A 345 20.39 19.99 8.48
CA ASP A 345 20.86 18.99 7.55
C ASP A 345 19.76 17.97 7.23
N PRO A 346 19.40 17.73 5.96
CA PRO A 346 18.28 16.85 5.60
C PRO A 346 18.48 15.40 6.04
N ILE A 347 19.71 14.91 6.08
CA ILE A 347 20.02 13.51 6.44
C ILE A 347 19.82 13.31 7.95
N ALA A 348 20.43 14.17 8.74
CA ALA A 348 20.26 14.16 10.20
C ALA A 348 18.81 14.48 10.57
N GLY A 349 18.17 15.38 9.84
CA GLY A 349 16.80 15.83 10.07
C GLY A 349 15.77 14.74 9.85
N ILE A 350 15.83 14.02 8.73
CA ILE A 350 14.90 12.90 8.49
C ILE A 350 15.13 11.76 9.49
N ALA A 351 16.38 11.50 9.87
CA ALA A 351 16.67 10.50 10.90
C ALA A 351 16.05 10.90 12.24
N ALA A 352 16.21 12.17 12.65
CA ALA A 352 15.62 12.70 13.88
C ALA A 352 14.08 12.66 13.84
N LEU A 353 13.47 12.95 12.71
CA LEU A 353 12.01 12.87 12.53
C LEU A 353 11.49 11.43 12.72
N LEU A 354 12.16 10.44 12.12
CA LEU A 354 11.80 9.03 12.27
C LEU A 354 11.92 8.57 13.73
N ASP A 355 13.00 8.98 14.41
CA ASP A 355 13.20 8.68 15.84
C ASP A 355 12.13 9.37 16.71
N ALA A 356 11.79 10.62 16.40
CA ALA A 356 10.75 11.37 17.12
C ALA A 356 9.34 10.78 16.95
N TRP A 357 9.06 10.13 15.83
CA TRP A 357 7.83 9.37 15.59
C TRP A 357 7.90 7.92 16.09
N SER A 358 9.00 7.53 16.75
CA SER A 358 9.25 6.17 17.26
C SER A 358 9.18 5.09 16.16
N ILE A 359 9.56 5.44 14.93
CA ILE A 359 9.63 4.50 13.83
C ILE A 359 10.97 3.74 13.91
N GLY A 360 10.88 2.42 14.07
CA GLY A 360 12.07 1.55 14.15
C GLY A 360 12.85 1.59 12.84
N ARG A 361 14.13 1.98 12.93
CA ARG A 361 15.06 2.05 11.78
C ARG A 361 16.40 1.34 12.00
N HIS A 362 16.43 0.42 12.95
CA HIS A 362 17.63 -0.37 13.23
C HIS A 362 17.35 -1.85 12.94
N VAL A 363 18.14 -2.40 12.05
CA VAL A 363 18.14 -3.82 11.72
C VAL A 363 19.58 -4.33 11.66
N SER A 364 19.78 -5.60 11.96
CA SER A 364 21.09 -6.24 12.00
C SER A 364 21.16 -7.43 11.04
N PRO A 365 21.20 -7.17 9.71
CA PRO A 365 21.32 -8.23 8.73
C PRO A 365 22.69 -8.92 8.81
N THR A 366 22.76 -10.15 8.31
CA THR A 366 24.07 -10.76 8.02
C THR A 366 24.68 -10.15 6.75
N ARG A 367 25.99 -10.32 6.58
CA ARG A 367 26.69 -9.91 5.35
C ARG A 367 26.08 -10.58 4.12
N GLU A 368 25.67 -11.84 4.24
CA GLU A 368 25.00 -12.59 3.16
C GLU A 368 23.63 -11.98 2.80
N GLN A 369 22.84 -11.58 3.80
CA GLN A 369 21.56 -10.90 3.56
C GLN A 369 21.72 -9.58 2.84
N VAL A 370 22.74 -8.77 3.22
CA VAL A 370 23.07 -7.51 2.51
C VAL A 370 23.46 -7.78 1.07
N GLU A 371 24.35 -8.75 0.83
CA GLU A 371 24.81 -9.11 -0.51
C GLU A 371 23.67 -9.67 -1.37
N ARG A 372 22.82 -10.53 -0.80
CA ARG A 372 21.64 -11.07 -1.45
C ARG A 372 20.65 -9.96 -1.82
N THR A 373 20.36 -9.04 -0.90
CA THR A 373 19.50 -7.88 -1.16
C THR A 373 20.04 -7.04 -2.32
N ALA A 374 21.33 -6.73 -2.34
CA ALA A 374 21.92 -5.94 -3.40
C ALA A 374 21.85 -6.64 -4.78
N ARG A 375 22.14 -7.94 -4.84
CA ARG A 375 22.03 -8.73 -6.08
C ARG A 375 20.59 -8.81 -6.58
N ARG A 376 19.65 -9.09 -5.69
CA ARG A 376 18.22 -9.21 -6.04
C ARG A 376 17.63 -7.89 -6.50
N SER A 377 17.99 -6.77 -5.84
CA SER A 377 17.54 -5.44 -6.28
C SER A 377 17.91 -5.18 -7.74
N ILE A 378 19.13 -5.55 -8.15
CA ILE A 378 19.55 -5.36 -9.54
C ILE A 378 18.92 -6.40 -10.47
N ALA A 379 18.79 -7.65 -10.06
CA ALA A 379 18.16 -8.68 -10.88
C ALA A 379 16.68 -8.39 -11.18
N ALA A 380 15.93 -7.95 -10.17
CA ALA A 380 14.49 -7.69 -10.32
C ALA A 380 14.17 -6.30 -10.88
N TRP A 381 14.98 -5.29 -10.59
CA TRP A 381 14.63 -3.88 -10.81
C TRP A 381 15.68 -3.07 -11.57
N GLY A 382 16.88 -3.62 -11.78
CA GLY A 382 18.03 -2.98 -12.45
C GLY A 382 18.34 -3.58 -13.80
N ALA A 383 19.64 -3.68 -14.12
CA ALA A 383 20.16 -4.26 -15.38
C ALA A 383 19.56 -3.60 -16.63
N GLY A 384 19.42 -2.27 -16.61
CA GLY A 384 18.83 -1.49 -17.70
C GLY A 384 17.31 -1.30 -17.64
N LEU A 385 16.62 -1.92 -16.66
CA LEU A 385 15.22 -1.63 -16.38
C LEU A 385 15.05 -0.21 -15.83
N PRO A 386 13.93 0.48 -16.11
CA PRO A 386 13.76 1.90 -15.76
C PRO A 386 13.74 2.18 -14.25
N MET A 387 13.48 1.16 -13.43
CA MET A 387 13.35 1.29 -11.98
C MET A 387 14.68 1.67 -11.31
N LEU A 388 15.71 0.85 -11.46
CA LEU A 388 17.04 1.14 -10.92
C LEU A 388 18.06 1.53 -12.01
N GLY A 389 17.67 1.45 -13.29
CA GLY A 389 18.46 1.97 -14.41
C GLY A 389 19.89 1.43 -14.46
N ARG A 390 20.86 2.35 -14.38
CA ARG A 390 22.32 2.04 -14.45
C ARG A 390 22.96 1.70 -13.11
N LEU A 391 22.18 1.68 -11.99
CA LEU A 391 22.73 1.26 -10.70
C LEU A 391 23.25 -0.17 -10.80
N ARG A 392 24.35 -0.43 -10.13
CA ARG A 392 24.99 -1.75 -10.03
C ARG A 392 24.83 -2.29 -8.60
N SER A 393 25.03 -3.58 -8.43
CA SER A 393 24.95 -4.24 -7.12
C SER A 393 25.86 -3.56 -6.07
N ARG A 394 27.06 -3.10 -6.46
CA ARG A 394 27.97 -2.35 -5.59
C ARG A 394 27.38 -1.03 -5.09
N ASP A 395 26.57 -0.36 -5.90
CA ASP A 395 25.95 0.93 -5.54
C ASP A 395 24.82 0.69 -4.52
N VAL A 396 23.99 -0.31 -4.75
CA VAL A 396 22.97 -0.74 -3.79
C VAL A 396 23.62 -1.23 -2.49
N ARG A 397 24.68 -2.01 -2.58
CA ARG A 397 25.44 -2.46 -1.41
C ARG A 397 25.98 -1.29 -0.59
N ARG A 398 26.55 -0.26 -1.22
CA ARG A 398 27.04 0.94 -0.53
C ARG A 398 25.92 1.65 0.24
N ILE A 399 24.70 1.75 -0.34
CA ILE A 399 23.53 2.29 0.34
C ILE A 399 23.19 1.44 1.57
N LEU A 400 23.16 0.12 1.41
CA LEU A 400 22.85 -0.82 2.50
C LEU A 400 23.92 -0.76 3.60
N ASP A 401 25.21 -0.80 3.26
CA ASP A 401 26.32 -0.78 4.24
C ASP A 401 26.31 0.50 5.10
N ARG A 402 25.77 1.61 4.58
CA ARG A 402 25.55 2.84 5.35
C ARG A 402 24.30 2.79 6.22
N ALA A 403 23.26 2.09 5.74
CA ALA A 403 21.96 2.02 6.39
C ALA A 403 21.93 1.04 7.56
N VAL A 404 22.70 -0.05 7.48
CA VAL A 404 22.67 -1.16 8.42
C VAL A 404 24.05 -1.45 9.00
N ARG A 405 24.07 -2.13 10.16
CA ARG A 405 25.31 -2.67 10.75
C ARG A 405 25.29 -4.19 10.59
N PRO A 406 26.01 -4.75 9.59
CA PRO A 406 26.05 -6.19 9.41
C PRO A 406 26.64 -6.93 10.63
N VAL A 407 26.04 -8.08 10.95
CA VAL A 407 26.50 -9.00 11.99
C VAL A 407 26.95 -10.32 11.35
N ASP A 408 27.83 -11.07 12.04
CA ASP A 408 28.37 -12.33 11.51
C ASP A 408 27.37 -13.51 11.67
N ARG A 409 26.41 -13.39 12.57
CA ARG A 409 25.33 -14.37 12.79
C ARG A 409 23.98 -13.67 12.94
N PRO A 410 22.86 -14.28 12.46
CA PRO A 410 21.55 -13.73 12.72
C PRO A 410 21.33 -13.61 14.23
N THR A 411 20.93 -12.45 14.70
CA THR A 411 20.24 -12.33 15.99
C THR A 411 18.94 -13.11 15.90
N ALA A 412 18.55 -13.84 16.96
CA ALA A 412 17.32 -14.62 16.99
C ALA A 412 16.15 -13.82 16.42
N ASP A 413 15.39 -14.46 15.52
CA ASP A 413 14.31 -13.86 14.77
C ASP A 413 13.31 -13.17 15.73
N PRO A 414 13.18 -11.84 15.72
CA PRO A 414 12.24 -11.14 16.57
C PRO A 414 10.79 -11.25 16.11
N PHE A 415 10.56 -11.87 14.94
CA PHE A 415 9.22 -12.03 14.39
C PHE A 415 8.91 -13.49 14.11
N PRO A 416 7.79 -14.04 14.63
CA PRO A 416 7.35 -15.38 14.29
C PRO A 416 7.16 -15.48 12.77
N GLN A 417 7.57 -16.63 12.21
CA GLN A 417 7.35 -16.94 10.82
C GLN A 417 5.87 -16.77 10.47
N THR A 418 5.59 -16.14 9.33
CA THR A 418 4.24 -15.97 8.81
C THR A 418 3.47 -17.28 8.89
N PRO A 419 2.27 -17.30 9.50
CA PRO A 419 1.45 -18.50 9.59
C PRO A 419 1.15 -19.05 8.20
N ARG A 420 1.16 -20.37 8.07
CA ARG A 420 0.58 -21.06 6.90
C ARG A 420 -0.92 -20.82 6.88
N TRP A 421 -1.46 -20.61 5.69
CA TRP A 421 -2.87 -20.41 5.44
C TRP A 421 -3.74 -21.42 6.18
N THR A 422 -4.66 -20.94 6.98
CA THR A 422 -5.75 -21.73 7.52
C THR A 422 -7.07 -21.06 7.20
N TRP A 423 -7.95 -21.79 6.54
CA TRP A 423 -9.32 -21.36 6.30
C TRP A 423 -10.15 -21.70 7.55
N ALA A 424 -10.72 -20.70 8.19
CA ALA A 424 -11.80 -20.92 9.14
C ALA A 424 -13.04 -20.20 8.63
N PRO A 425 -14.21 -20.88 8.51
CA PRO A 425 -15.47 -20.17 8.33
C PRO A 425 -15.68 -19.30 9.57
N ALA A 426 -15.88 -18.00 9.37
CA ALA A 426 -16.43 -17.14 10.42
C ALA A 426 -17.81 -17.73 10.79
N ASP A 427 -18.06 -17.95 12.08
CA ASP A 427 -19.25 -18.61 12.61
C ASP A 427 -20.49 -18.35 11.77
N THR A 428 -20.99 -19.44 11.15
CA THR A 428 -22.14 -19.45 10.28
C THR A 428 -23.40 -19.35 11.12
N GLU A 429 -23.83 -18.16 11.50
CA GLU A 429 -25.25 -17.88 11.63
C GLU A 429 -25.82 -17.54 10.25
N VAL A 430 -26.08 -18.59 9.47
CA VAL A 430 -26.96 -18.50 8.31
C VAL A 430 -28.40 -18.30 8.85
N SER A 431 -28.83 -17.05 8.92
CA SER A 431 -30.23 -16.73 9.06
C SER A 431 -31.00 -17.23 7.81
N ARG A 432 -31.40 -18.49 7.82
CA ARG A 432 -32.39 -19.02 6.89
C ARG A 432 -33.76 -18.54 7.37
N THR A 433 -34.20 -17.40 6.90
CA THR A 433 -35.64 -17.07 6.90
C THR A 433 -36.29 -17.94 5.83
N THR A 434 -36.78 -19.09 6.24
CA THR A 434 -37.78 -19.87 5.51
C THR A 434 -39.10 -19.12 5.55
N THR A 435 -39.45 -18.46 4.47
CA THR A 435 -40.84 -18.04 4.23
C THR A 435 -41.57 -19.24 3.65
N THR A 436 -42.39 -19.88 4.47
CA THR A 436 -43.42 -20.84 4.03
C THR A 436 -44.54 -20.08 3.33
N TRP A 437 -44.84 -20.52 2.10
CA TRP A 437 -46.16 -20.42 1.46
C TRP A 437 -46.75 -21.80 1.37
#